data_bf8dcd5ff8596faa23264281dd9d41c8
#
_entry.id   bf8dcd5ff8596faa23264281dd9d41c8
#
_cell.length_a   1.000
_cell.length_b   1.000
_cell.length_c   1.000
_cell.angle_alpha   90.00
_cell.angle_beta   90.00
_cell.angle_gamma   90.00
#
_symmetry.space_group_name_H-M   'P 1'
#
loop_
_entity.id
_entity.type
_entity.pdbx_description
1 polymer ?
#
loop_
_entity_poly.entity_id
_entity_poly.type
_entity_poly.pdbx_seq_one_letter_code
_entity_poly.pdbx_strand_id
1 'polypeptide(L)'
;MLKIKKIYVDSKYKTPDSISTSEFSIQLPETIYMPDNSVFYISDVCIPHSWYTIEENVNNKFFLQIEYNNFTVDIILTLDSKNYTGGDLAVEMLTQLNKLVDYSGKFTFTYDSSRHQIFIMCDFGYAFKVLTKNDISTKLNNTWAGFYYDTTNAHDINSYMLTLTDGVSPIYNSVNYFTSPGLNLQPIRNIYISSPNLGNFTTLGPAGQSSIIKKVPVNANYNQMVFDSMSSSNDFLDCSKQTLRNIEFTIDNVHGQRLNLHGGEVSFSIIFDLLNKNS
;
A
#
# COMPACT_ATOMS: atom_id res chain seq x y z
N MET A 1 -27.00 -32.95 6.62
CA MET A 1 -27.30 -31.53 6.76
C MET A 1 -26.08 -30.90 7.38
N LEU A 2 -25.29 -30.16 6.58
CA LEU A 2 -24.20 -29.40 7.14
C LEU A 2 -24.82 -28.31 8.00
N LYS A 3 -24.53 -28.33 9.27
CA LYS A 3 -24.75 -27.15 10.10
C LYS A 3 -23.79 -26.09 9.63
N ILE A 4 -24.24 -24.85 9.48
CA ILE A 4 -23.38 -23.69 9.28
C ILE A 4 -22.17 -23.84 10.19
N LYS A 5 -20.97 -23.92 9.60
CA LYS A 5 -19.71 -23.92 10.37
C LYS A 5 -19.15 -22.52 10.35
N LYS A 6 -18.77 -22.00 11.50
CA LYS A 6 -18.07 -20.74 11.64
C LYS A 6 -16.65 -21.01 12.19
N ILE A 7 -15.66 -20.46 11.53
CA ILE A 7 -14.26 -20.52 11.96
C ILE A 7 -13.81 -19.10 12.31
N TYR A 8 -13.31 -18.91 13.52
CA TYR A 8 -12.68 -17.67 13.95
C TYR A 8 -11.19 -17.78 13.67
N VAL A 9 -10.68 -16.87 12.86
CA VAL A 9 -9.27 -16.75 12.49
C VAL A 9 -8.67 -15.61 13.28
N ASP A 10 -7.50 -15.84 13.87
CA ASP A 10 -6.72 -14.83 14.53
C ASP A 10 -5.24 -15.15 14.27
N SER A 11 -4.51 -14.19 13.68
CA SER A 11 -3.11 -14.36 13.32
C SER A 11 -2.17 -14.56 14.53
N LYS A 12 -2.64 -14.31 15.74
CA LYS A 12 -1.96 -14.67 16.98
C LYS A 12 -1.73 -16.19 17.11
N TYR A 13 -2.67 -16.98 16.58
CA TYR A 13 -2.62 -18.44 16.62
C TYR A 13 -2.11 -19.06 15.32
N LYS A 14 -1.33 -18.27 14.55
CA LYS A 14 -0.67 -18.77 13.34
C LYS A 14 0.27 -19.93 13.63
N THR A 15 0.48 -20.77 12.63
CA THR A 15 1.44 -21.88 12.72
C THR A 15 2.89 -21.35 12.84
N PRO A 16 3.80 -22.10 13.46
CA PRO A 16 5.19 -21.64 13.67
C PRO A 16 5.98 -21.34 12.40
N ASP A 17 5.58 -21.91 11.26
CA ASP A 17 6.17 -21.74 9.94
C ASP A 17 5.63 -20.51 9.18
N SER A 18 4.67 -19.79 9.78
CA SER A 18 4.13 -18.56 9.21
C SER A 18 5.18 -17.44 9.17
N ILE A 19 5.23 -16.71 8.05
CA ILE A 19 6.25 -15.66 7.82
C ILE A 19 5.97 -14.42 8.68
N SER A 20 4.71 -14.00 8.77
CA SER A 20 4.31 -12.77 9.49
C SER A 20 2.85 -12.83 9.95
N THR A 21 2.33 -11.74 10.49
CA THR A 21 0.89 -11.58 10.75
C THR A 21 0.10 -11.21 9.49
N SER A 22 0.77 -10.86 8.40
CA SER A 22 0.16 -10.59 7.08
C SER A 22 0.34 -11.74 6.10
N GLU A 23 1.15 -12.75 6.45
CA GLU A 23 1.35 -13.97 5.67
C GLU A 23 1.47 -15.15 6.62
N PHE A 24 0.34 -15.83 6.83
CA PHE A 24 0.23 -16.82 7.88
C PHE A 24 -0.69 -17.98 7.51
N SER A 25 -0.50 -19.08 8.22
CA SER A 25 -1.36 -20.26 8.16
C SER A 25 -1.99 -20.54 9.50
N ILE A 26 -3.17 -21.09 9.47
CA ILE A 26 -3.83 -21.70 10.63
C ILE A 26 -4.02 -23.19 10.42
N GLN A 27 -3.90 -23.96 11.49
CA GLN A 27 -4.23 -25.38 11.49
C GLN A 27 -5.55 -25.60 12.21
N LEU A 28 -6.52 -26.19 11.52
CA LEU A 28 -7.79 -26.56 12.12
C LEU A 28 -7.59 -27.76 13.06
N PRO A 29 -8.34 -27.83 14.16
CA PRO A 29 -8.25 -28.96 15.10
C PRO A 29 -8.70 -30.27 14.46
N GLU A 30 -9.62 -30.24 13.50
CA GLU A 30 -10.10 -31.36 12.72
C GLU A 30 -10.08 -31.06 11.22
N THR A 31 -10.01 -32.09 10.39
CA THR A 31 -10.17 -31.96 8.95
C THR A 31 -11.63 -31.75 8.60
N ILE A 32 -11.95 -30.73 7.83
CA ILE A 32 -13.29 -30.40 7.38
C ILE A 32 -13.44 -30.78 5.91
N TYR A 33 -14.41 -31.64 5.62
CA TYR A 33 -14.80 -32.01 4.25
C TYR A 33 -15.99 -31.17 3.82
N MET A 34 -15.83 -30.43 2.72
CA MET A 34 -16.88 -29.61 2.14
C MET A 34 -17.68 -30.42 1.12
N PRO A 35 -18.99 -30.61 1.30
CA PRO A 35 -19.84 -31.30 0.32
C PRO A 35 -20.06 -30.45 -0.92
N ASP A 36 -20.79 -31.01 -1.89
CA ASP A 36 -21.25 -30.29 -3.08
C ASP A 36 -22.10 -29.09 -2.69
N ASN A 37 -21.98 -28.00 -3.48
CA ASN A 37 -22.64 -26.69 -3.27
C ASN A 37 -22.28 -25.99 -1.96
N SER A 38 -21.14 -26.33 -1.38
CA SER A 38 -20.59 -25.56 -0.26
C SER A 38 -20.04 -24.22 -0.73
N VAL A 39 -20.36 -23.19 0.02
CA VAL A 39 -19.83 -21.83 -0.16
C VAL A 39 -19.31 -21.31 1.16
N PHE A 40 -18.47 -20.30 1.06
CA PHE A 40 -18.01 -19.55 2.22
C PHE A 40 -17.99 -18.04 1.95
N TYR A 41 -17.95 -17.29 3.03
CA TYR A 41 -17.71 -15.85 3.00
C TYR A 41 -17.06 -15.38 4.30
N ILE A 42 -16.47 -14.18 4.26
CA ILE A 42 -15.91 -13.52 5.44
C ILE A 42 -16.99 -12.61 6.03
N SER A 43 -17.41 -12.87 7.27
CA SER A 43 -18.52 -12.15 7.91
C SER A 43 -18.09 -10.87 8.63
N ASP A 44 -16.92 -10.88 9.20
CA ASP A 44 -16.33 -9.76 9.94
C ASP A 44 -14.81 -9.79 9.79
N VAL A 45 -14.20 -8.61 9.80
CA VAL A 45 -12.75 -8.42 9.71
C VAL A 45 -12.35 -7.30 10.66
N CYS A 46 -11.24 -7.50 11.34
CA CYS A 46 -10.63 -6.54 12.24
C CYS A 46 -9.11 -6.53 11.99
N ILE A 47 -8.60 -5.40 11.47
CA ILE A 47 -7.18 -5.24 11.10
C ILE A 47 -6.64 -3.96 11.76
N PRO A 48 -5.54 -3.98 12.51
CA PRO A 48 -4.95 -2.77 13.05
C PRO A 48 -4.39 -1.90 11.92
N HIS A 49 -4.74 -0.62 11.86
CA HIS A 49 -4.09 0.34 10.97
C HIS A 49 -2.75 0.75 11.59
N SER A 50 -1.76 -0.11 11.45
CA SER A 50 -0.43 0.05 12.02
C SER A 50 0.67 0.32 11.00
N TRP A 51 0.38 0.19 9.69
CA TRP A 51 1.33 0.56 8.63
C TRP A 51 1.50 2.07 8.55
N TYR A 52 2.69 2.50 8.19
CA TYR A 52 3.02 3.93 8.09
C TYR A 52 2.55 4.55 6.77
N THR A 53 2.38 5.88 6.77
CA THR A 53 2.17 6.67 5.56
C THR A 53 3.38 6.55 4.62
N ILE A 54 4.59 6.54 5.18
CA ILE A 54 5.85 6.28 4.48
C ILE A 54 6.52 5.06 5.11
N GLU A 55 6.78 4.06 4.28
CA GLU A 55 7.45 2.81 4.64
C GLU A 55 8.79 2.70 3.90
N GLU A 56 9.78 2.19 4.62
CA GLU A 56 11.10 1.91 4.06
C GLU A 56 11.02 0.90 2.91
N ASN A 57 11.73 1.20 1.82
CA ASN A 57 11.75 0.38 0.60
C ASN A 57 10.40 0.19 -0.10
N VAL A 58 9.35 0.89 0.36
CA VAL A 58 8.03 0.89 -0.28
C VAL A 58 7.79 2.23 -0.98
N ASN A 59 7.80 3.35 -0.24
CA ASN A 59 7.45 4.65 -0.79
C ASN A 59 8.25 5.81 -0.14
N ASN A 60 9.47 5.56 0.33
CA ASN A 60 10.25 6.54 1.09
C ASN A 60 11.26 7.35 0.25
N LYS A 61 11.15 7.32 -1.08
CA LYS A 61 12.05 8.05 -1.98
C LYS A 61 11.35 9.24 -2.62
N PHE A 62 12.05 10.39 -2.59
CA PHE A 62 11.65 11.60 -3.30
C PHE A 62 12.73 11.99 -4.29
N PHE A 63 12.36 12.20 -5.54
CA PHE A 63 13.27 12.41 -6.67
C PHE A 63 13.15 13.81 -7.20
N LEU A 64 14.25 14.53 -7.24
CA LEU A 64 14.33 15.86 -7.84
C LEU A 64 15.63 16.03 -8.61
N GLN A 65 15.61 16.99 -9.52
CA GLN A 65 16.77 17.46 -10.25
C GLN A 65 16.96 18.93 -9.91
N ILE A 66 18.18 19.33 -9.57
CA ILE A 66 18.54 20.72 -9.28
C ILE A 66 19.51 21.18 -10.33
N GLU A 67 19.29 22.39 -10.83
CA GLU A 67 20.19 23.12 -11.73
C GLU A 67 20.74 24.35 -11.01
N TYR A 68 22.07 24.52 -11.07
CA TYR A 68 22.78 25.66 -10.52
C TYR A 68 24.04 25.92 -11.35
N ASN A 69 24.27 27.17 -11.79
CA ASN A 69 25.43 27.57 -12.61
C ASN A 69 25.64 26.68 -13.84
N ASN A 70 24.59 26.29 -14.54
CA ASN A 70 24.58 25.37 -15.70
C ASN A 70 25.02 23.92 -15.38
N PHE A 71 25.14 23.57 -14.11
CA PHE A 71 25.30 22.17 -13.68
C PHE A 71 23.97 21.62 -13.24
N THR A 72 23.67 20.43 -13.70
CA THR A 72 22.45 19.71 -13.33
C THR A 72 22.81 18.50 -12.49
N VAL A 73 22.18 18.38 -11.32
CA VAL A 73 22.39 17.27 -10.37
C VAL A 73 21.08 16.59 -10.08
N ASP A 74 21.07 15.28 -10.20
CA ASP A 74 19.94 14.44 -9.81
C ASP A 74 20.05 14.03 -8.35
N ILE A 75 18.99 14.23 -7.58
CA ILE A 75 18.96 14.03 -6.14
C ILE A 75 17.87 13.03 -5.78
N ILE A 76 18.23 12.10 -4.92
CA ILE A 76 17.29 11.15 -4.29
C ILE A 76 17.30 11.44 -2.79
N LEU A 77 16.19 11.96 -2.27
CA LEU A 77 16.01 12.09 -0.83
C LEU A 77 15.35 10.81 -0.29
N THR A 78 15.88 10.32 0.82
CA THR A 78 15.29 9.19 1.53
C THR A 78 14.66 9.70 2.81
N LEU A 79 13.35 9.53 2.95
CA LEU A 79 12.60 9.95 4.12
C LEU A 79 12.53 8.81 5.15
N ASP A 80 12.40 9.18 6.41
CA ASP A 80 12.24 8.22 7.50
C ASP A 80 10.86 7.55 7.43
N SER A 81 10.82 6.26 7.81
CA SER A 81 9.57 5.49 7.87
C SER A 81 8.77 5.88 9.10
N LYS A 82 7.68 6.58 8.89
CA LYS A 82 6.72 6.99 9.93
C LYS A 82 5.44 7.55 9.32
N ASN A 83 4.50 7.92 10.17
CA ASN A 83 3.34 8.68 9.75
C ASN A 83 3.66 10.16 9.65
N TYR A 84 3.15 10.77 8.58
CA TYR A 84 3.31 12.18 8.31
C TYR A 84 1.96 12.86 8.17
N THR A 85 1.83 14.04 8.77
CA THR A 85 0.90 15.06 8.29
C THR A 85 1.49 15.75 7.06
N GLY A 86 0.69 16.51 6.31
CA GLY A 86 1.23 17.26 5.17
C GLY A 86 2.33 18.26 5.56
N GLY A 87 2.18 18.88 6.73
CA GLY A 87 3.20 19.78 7.30
C GLY A 87 4.48 19.05 7.68
N ASP A 88 4.36 17.92 8.38
CA ASP A 88 5.54 17.11 8.76
C ASP A 88 6.27 16.57 7.53
N LEU A 89 5.54 16.18 6.50
CA LEU A 89 6.14 15.72 5.24
C LEU A 89 6.97 16.83 4.58
N ALA A 90 6.41 18.04 4.48
CA ALA A 90 7.13 19.19 3.92
C ALA A 90 8.41 19.51 4.71
N VAL A 91 8.33 19.48 6.05
CA VAL A 91 9.48 19.70 6.93
C VAL A 91 10.52 18.60 6.77
N GLU A 92 10.11 17.35 6.68
CA GLU A 92 11.03 16.22 6.50
C GLU A 92 11.76 16.29 5.16
N MET A 93 11.03 16.54 4.05
CA MET A 93 11.63 16.70 2.72
C MET A 93 12.69 17.81 2.73
N LEU A 94 12.39 18.95 3.34
CA LEU A 94 13.33 20.06 3.50
C LEU A 94 14.52 19.66 4.37
N THR A 95 14.29 18.95 5.46
CA THR A 95 15.34 18.48 6.39
C THR A 95 16.31 17.56 5.68
N GLN A 96 15.81 16.61 4.87
CA GLN A 96 16.67 15.72 4.11
C GLN A 96 17.47 16.47 3.04
N LEU A 97 16.86 17.44 2.35
CA LEU A 97 17.56 18.27 1.37
C LEU A 97 18.66 19.13 2.02
N ASN A 98 18.40 19.72 3.19
CA ASN A 98 19.36 20.53 3.92
C ASN A 98 20.56 19.76 4.49
N LYS A 99 20.52 18.42 4.55
CA LYS A 99 21.70 17.60 4.84
C LYS A 99 22.74 17.64 3.72
N LEU A 100 22.32 18.01 2.52
CA LEU A 100 23.19 18.25 1.38
C LEU A 100 23.72 19.68 1.47
N VAL A 101 25.00 19.84 1.81
CA VAL A 101 25.64 21.12 2.17
C VAL A 101 25.42 22.20 1.08
N ASP A 102 25.51 21.82 -0.20
CA ASP A 102 25.40 22.73 -1.33
C ASP A 102 23.98 23.35 -1.49
N TYR A 103 22.96 22.71 -0.90
CA TYR A 103 21.56 23.11 -1.01
C TYR A 103 20.94 23.60 0.30
N SER A 104 21.72 23.54 1.38
CA SER A 104 21.25 23.93 2.72
C SER A 104 20.80 25.39 2.75
N GLY A 105 19.56 25.61 3.18
CA GLY A 105 18.93 26.93 3.26
C GLY A 105 18.58 27.57 1.91
N LYS A 106 18.69 26.84 0.79
CA LYS A 106 18.37 27.35 -0.55
C LYS A 106 16.96 27.04 -1.01
N PHE A 107 16.25 26.21 -0.28
CA PHE A 107 14.91 25.77 -0.61
C PHE A 107 13.93 26.00 0.54
N THR A 108 12.67 26.16 0.20
CA THR A 108 11.56 26.23 1.14
C THR A 108 10.50 25.24 0.69
N PHE A 109 10.04 24.41 1.64
CA PHE A 109 8.94 23.46 1.45
C PHE A 109 7.82 23.87 2.39
N THR A 110 6.62 24.06 1.87
CA THR A 110 5.43 24.42 2.67
C THR A 110 4.25 23.56 2.28
N TYR A 111 3.34 23.35 3.23
CA TYR A 111 2.09 22.65 3.02
C TYR A 111 0.90 23.60 3.12
N ASP A 112 0.08 23.61 2.08
CA ASP A 112 -1.22 24.30 2.10
C ASP A 112 -2.32 23.30 2.51
N SER A 113 -2.80 23.42 3.74
CA SER A 113 -3.84 22.55 4.28
C SER A 113 -5.21 22.79 3.64
N SER A 114 -5.46 23.97 3.05
CA SER A 114 -6.73 24.30 2.41
C SER A 114 -6.88 23.63 1.05
N ARG A 115 -5.77 23.42 0.35
CA ARG A 115 -5.71 22.81 -0.98
C ARG A 115 -5.13 21.41 -0.99
N HIS A 116 -4.59 20.95 0.15
CA HIS A 116 -3.85 19.68 0.26
C HIS A 116 -2.72 19.59 -0.76
N GLN A 117 -1.84 20.60 -0.79
CA GLN A 117 -0.74 20.72 -1.74
C GLN A 117 0.58 21.01 -1.03
N ILE A 118 1.67 20.51 -1.61
CA ILE A 118 3.04 20.88 -1.23
C ILE A 118 3.54 21.94 -2.19
N PHE A 119 4.08 23.03 -1.65
CA PHE A 119 4.81 24.05 -2.39
C PHE A 119 6.29 23.91 -2.13
N ILE A 120 7.07 23.98 -3.19
CA ILE A 120 8.53 24.00 -3.14
C ILE A 120 9.00 25.26 -3.86
N MET A 121 9.87 26.01 -3.21
CA MET A 121 10.50 27.18 -3.80
C MET A 121 12.02 27.08 -3.61
N CYS A 122 12.79 27.68 -4.52
CA CYS A 122 14.22 27.82 -4.37
C CYS A 122 14.67 29.29 -4.52
N ASP A 123 15.86 29.59 -3.99
CA ASP A 123 16.49 30.91 -4.08
C ASP A 123 16.84 31.25 -5.53
N PHE A 124 17.04 32.56 -5.77
CA PHE A 124 17.50 33.05 -7.05
C PHE A 124 18.86 32.42 -7.45
N GLY A 125 18.96 32.01 -8.71
CA GLY A 125 20.14 31.32 -9.25
C GLY A 125 20.05 29.80 -9.22
N TYR A 126 19.04 29.25 -8.55
CA TYR A 126 18.68 27.82 -8.59
C TYR A 126 17.46 27.60 -9.47
N ALA A 127 17.42 26.47 -10.15
CA ALA A 127 16.22 25.93 -10.77
C ALA A 127 16.08 24.47 -10.36
N PHE A 128 14.87 23.94 -10.35
CA PHE A 128 14.67 22.53 -10.01
C PHE A 128 13.48 21.92 -10.75
N LYS A 129 13.48 20.61 -10.82
CA LYS A 129 12.40 19.80 -11.38
C LYS A 129 12.09 18.66 -10.42
N VAL A 130 10.83 18.51 -10.03
CA VAL A 130 10.33 17.30 -9.37
C VAL A 130 10.09 16.26 -10.46
N LEU A 131 10.75 15.10 -10.36
CA LEU A 131 10.79 14.12 -11.45
C LEU A 131 9.47 13.34 -11.53
N THR A 132 8.97 13.13 -12.75
CA THR A 132 7.84 12.23 -13.01
C THR A 132 8.30 10.77 -13.02
N LYS A 133 7.35 9.83 -12.99
CA LYS A 133 7.64 8.39 -13.10
C LYS A 133 8.46 8.07 -14.35
N ASN A 134 8.13 8.68 -15.48
CA ASN A 134 8.85 8.50 -16.73
C ASN A 134 10.28 9.06 -16.67
N ASP A 135 10.46 10.23 -16.06
CA ASP A 135 11.80 10.80 -15.83
C ASP A 135 12.66 9.86 -14.98
N ILE A 136 12.10 9.37 -13.87
CA ILE A 136 12.77 8.43 -12.95
C ILE A 136 13.18 7.16 -13.70
N SER A 137 12.26 6.55 -14.44
CA SER A 137 12.53 5.35 -15.22
C SER A 137 13.65 5.54 -16.24
N THR A 138 13.63 6.67 -16.96
CA THR A 138 14.68 7.02 -17.93
C THR A 138 16.04 7.18 -17.25
N LYS A 139 16.08 7.83 -16.07
CA LYS A 139 17.32 8.04 -15.31
C LYS A 139 17.87 6.76 -14.70
N LEU A 140 17.03 5.86 -14.24
CA LEU A 140 17.44 4.54 -13.74
C LEU A 140 18.15 3.72 -14.81
N ASN A 141 17.71 3.82 -16.05
CA ASN A 141 18.33 3.12 -17.17
C ASN A 141 19.69 3.74 -17.59
N ASN A 142 19.89 5.03 -17.36
CA ASN A 142 21.03 5.78 -17.90
C ASN A 142 21.99 6.29 -16.80
N THR A 143 21.49 7.05 -15.83
CA THR A 143 22.30 7.82 -14.87
C THR A 143 22.46 7.10 -13.54
N TRP A 144 21.45 6.38 -13.11
CA TRP A 144 21.44 5.65 -11.83
C TRP A 144 21.62 4.14 -12.01
N ALA A 145 22.40 3.73 -13.01
CA ALA A 145 22.71 2.33 -13.24
C ALA A 145 23.28 1.68 -11.97
N GLY A 146 22.60 0.63 -11.47
CA GLY A 146 22.96 -0.04 -10.22
C GLY A 146 22.14 0.40 -8.99
N PHE A 147 21.36 1.47 -9.07
CA PHE A 147 20.36 1.78 -8.06
C PHE A 147 19.10 0.94 -8.32
N TYR A 148 18.82 0.01 -7.42
CA TYR A 148 17.61 -0.79 -7.54
C TYR A 148 16.38 0.03 -7.11
N TYR A 149 15.48 0.25 -8.06
CA TYR A 149 14.19 0.86 -7.82
C TYR A 149 13.16 0.19 -8.73
N ASP A 150 12.16 -0.44 -8.14
CA ASP A 150 11.12 -1.13 -8.91
C ASP A 150 10.10 -0.12 -9.46
N THR A 151 10.29 0.29 -10.72
CA THR A 151 9.39 1.21 -11.40
C THR A 151 8.02 0.60 -11.73
N THR A 152 7.89 -0.73 -11.72
CA THR A 152 6.64 -1.43 -12.02
C THR A 152 5.64 -1.26 -10.88
N ASN A 153 6.16 -1.29 -9.65
CA ASN A 153 5.40 -1.07 -8.42
C ASN A 153 5.71 0.30 -7.80
N ALA A 154 6.11 1.27 -8.64
CA ALA A 154 6.62 2.56 -8.20
C ALA A 154 5.76 3.23 -7.15
N HIS A 155 6.32 3.33 -5.97
CA HIS A 155 5.75 3.96 -4.80
C HIS A 155 6.67 5.11 -4.36
N ASP A 156 7.13 5.91 -5.32
CA ASP A 156 7.86 7.13 -5.01
C ASP A 156 6.90 8.20 -4.45
N ILE A 157 7.46 9.11 -3.68
CA ILE A 157 6.70 10.23 -3.12
C ILE A 157 6.14 11.10 -4.25
N ASN A 158 6.86 11.24 -5.34
CA ASN A 158 6.51 12.11 -6.46
C ASN A 158 5.17 11.72 -7.09
N SER A 159 5.05 10.50 -7.58
CA SER A 159 3.83 10.04 -8.27
C SER A 159 2.75 9.58 -7.30
N TYR A 160 3.13 8.97 -6.19
CA TYR A 160 2.20 8.31 -5.29
C TYR A 160 1.60 9.24 -4.23
N MET A 161 2.42 10.10 -3.63
CA MET A 161 1.95 11.04 -2.61
C MET A 161 1.67 12.42 -3.18
N LEU A 162 2.57 12.97 -4.00
CA LEU A 162 2.37 14.28 -4.62
C LEU A 162 1.49 14.22 -5.88
N THR A 163 0.97 13.05 -6.24
CA THR A 163 0.05 12.81 -7.35
C THR A 163 0.57 13.31 -8.71
N LEU A 164 1.87 13.26 -8.91
CA LEU A 164 2.50 13.70 -10.14
C LEU A 164 2.26 12.63 -11.24
N THR A 165 1.71 13.04 -12.37
CA THR A 165 1.46 12.15 -13.53
C THR A 165 2.42 12.41 -14.67
N ASP A 166 2.67 11.40 -15.50
CA ASP A 166 3.44 11.54 -16.73
C ASP A 166 2.77 12.54 -17.68
N GLY A 167 3.58 13.38 -18.33
CA GLY A 167 3.12 14.42 -19.26
C GLY A 167 2.84 15.78 -18.61
N VAL A 168 2.78 15.87 -17.30
CA VAL A 168 2.74 17.13 -16.55
C VAL A 168 4.10 17.31 -15.88
N SER A 169 5.15 17.46 -16.69
CA SER A 169 6.40 17.94 -16.15
C SER A 169 6.35 19.47 -16.18
N PRO A 170 6.22 20.13 -15.04
CA PRO A 170 6.46 21.54 -14.99
C PRO A 170 7.95 21.75 -15.27
N ILE A 171 8.29 21.97 -16.53
CA ILE A 171 9.59 22.54 -16.87
C ILE A 171 9.51 24.00 -16.45
N TYR A 172 9.95 24.30 -15.25
CA TYR A 172 10.04 25.68 -14.79
C TYR A 172 11.39 26.27 -15.19
N ASN A 173 11.51 26.64 -16.45
CA ASN A 173 12.69 27.36 -16.97
C ASN A 173 12.71 28.85 -16.57
N SER A 174 11.93 29.30 -15.61
CA SER A 174 12.00 30.68 -15.12
C SER A 174 11.22 30.97 -13.84
N VAL A 175 10.59 29.98 -13.22
CA VAL A 175 9.87 30.17 -11.98
C VAL A 175 10.43 29.20 -10.95
N ASN A 176 11.05 29.73 -9.91
CA ASN A 176 11.74 28.95 -8.89
C ASN A 176 10.73 28.34 -7.89
N TYR A 177 9.60 27.82 -8.38
CA TYR A 177 8.60 27.19 -7.53
C TYR A 177 7.89 25.99 -8.20
N PHE A 178 7.43 25.08 -7.39
CA PHE A 178 6.59 23.93 -7.76
C PHE A 178 5.41 23.86 -6.83
N THR A 179 4.25 23.51 -7.36
CA THR A 179 3.05 23.19 -6.59
C THR A 179 2.59 21.78 -6.97
N SER A 180 2.48 20.87 -6.01
CA SER A 180 1.96 19.54 -6.31
C SER A 180 0.51 19.61 -6.77
N PRO A 181 0.07 18.76 -7.72
CA PRO A 181 -1.35 18.65 -8.09
C PRO A 181 -2.26 18.33 -6.89
N GLY A 182 -1.76 17.54 -5.95
CA GLY A 182 -2.42 17.18 -4.71
C GLY A 182 -1.45 16.53 -3.73
N LEU A 183 -1.98 16.10 -2.59
CA LEU A 183 -1.25 15.31 -1.60
C LEU A 183 -2.10 14.15 -1.12
N ASN A 184 -1.63 12.93 -1.33
CA ASN A 184 -2.28 11.71 -0.86
C ASN A 184 -1.51 11.13 0.34
N LEU A 185 -2.05 11.32 1.53
CA LEU A 185 -1.51 10.78 2.78
C LEU A 185 -2.12 9.44 3.19
N GLN A 186 -3.03 8.91 2.37
CA GLN A 186 -3.64 7.58 2.55
C GLN A 186 -3.39 6.72 1.32
N PRO A 187 -2.15 6.25 1.13
CA PRO A 187 -1.80 5.49 -0.05
C PRO A 187 -2.54 4.15 -0.13
N ILE A 188 -2.86 3.54 1.00
CA ILE A 188 -3.56 2.27 1.08
C ILE A 188 -5.04 2.53 1.40
N ARG A 189 -5.89 2.43 0.38
CA ARG A 189 -7.35 2.65 0.50
C ARG A 189 -8.13 1.35 0.70
N ASN A 190 -7.59 0.25 0.22
CA ASN A 190 -8.20 -1.07 0.32
C ASN A 190 -7.13 -2.10 0.69
N ILE A 191 -7.54 -3.04 1.50
CA ILE A 191 -6.78 -4.22 1.89
C ILE A 191 -7.44 -5.42 1.21
N TYR A 192 -6.63 -6.37 0.75
CA TYR A 192 -7.09 -7.59 0.12
C TYR A 192 -6.65 -8.78 0.97
N ILE A 193 -7.61 -9.55 1.43
CA ILE A 193 -7.37 -10.83 2.10
C ILE A 193 -7.46 -11.91 1.04
N SER A 194 -6.43 -12.72 0.90
CA SER A 194 -6.38 -13.82 -0.06
C SER A 194 -6.10 -15.14 0.64
N SER A 195 -6.55 -16.24 0.03
CA SER A 195 -6.28 -17.61 0.49
C SER A 195 -6.15 -18.53 -0.72
N PRO A 196 -4.95 -18.99 -1.07
CA PRO A 196 -4.74 -19.79 -2.28
C PRO A 196 -5.37 -21.20 -2.19
N ASN A 197 -5.59 -21.69 -0.99
CA ASN A 197 -6.03 -23.07 -0.74
C ASN A 197 -7.40 -23.20 -0.05
N LEU A 198 -8.15 -22.09 0.05
CA LEU A 198 -9.44 -22.14 0.74
C LEU A 198 -10.59 -22.61 -0.16
N GLY A 199 -10.58 -22.30 -1.45
CA GLY A 199 -11.74 -22.55 -2.32
C GLY A 199 -11.40 -22.89 -3.77
N ASN A 200 -12.44 -23.19 -4.55
CA ASN A 200 -12.40 -23.48 -5.99
C ASN A 200 -12.88 -22.26 -6.78
N PHE A 201 -12.39 -21.09 -6.47
CA PHE A 201 -12.80 -19.84 -7.10
C PHE A 201 -11.67 -19.16 -7.85
N THR A 202 -12.06 -18.32 -8.79
CA THR A 202 -11.12 -17.42 -9.46
C THR A 202 -11.61 -15.99 -9.25
N THR A 203 -10.84 -15.21 -8.51
CA THR A 203 -11.05 -13.77 -8.36
C THR A 203 -9.89 -13.04 -8.98
N LEU A 204 -10.11 -11.82 -9.45
CA LEU A 204 -9.09 -11.01 -10.09
C LEU A 204 -8.93 -9.69 -9.34
N GLY A 205 -7.76 -9.47 -8.78
CA GLY A 205 -7.38 -8.21 -8.17
C GLY A 205 -6.85 -7.19 -9.18
N PRO A 206 -6.71 -5.92 -8.76
CA PRO A 206 -6.29 -4.83 -9.63
C PRO A 206 -4.92 -5.02 -10.30
N ALA A 207 -4.01 -5.75 -9.66
CA ALA A 207 -2.68 -6.08 -10.19
C ALA A 207 -2.57 -7.55 -10.64
N GLY A 208 -3.69 -8.21 -10.97
CA GLY A 208 -3.72 -9.59 -11.42
C GLY A 208 -3.65 -10.63 -10.29
N GLN A 209 -3.79 -10.21 -9.03
CA GLN A 209 -3.85 -11.14 -7.90
C GLN A 209 -5.05 -12.07 -8.05
N SER A 210 -4.86 -13.35 -7.76
CA SER A 210 -5.91 -14.36 -7.72
C SER A 210 -6.20 -14.78 -6.27
N SER A 211 -7.29 -15.50 -6.08
CA SER A 211 -7.67 -16.07 -4.78
C SER A 211 -7.99 -15.04 -3.68
N ILE A 212 -8.43 -13.83 -4.08
CA ILE A 212 -8.92 -12.83 -3.14
C ILE A 212 -10.24 -13.31 -2.56
N ILE A 213 -10.32 -13.38 -1.23
CA ILE A 213 -11.53 -13.81 -0.52
C ILE A 213 -12.30 -12.65 0.11
N LYS A 214 -11.64 -11.50 0.30
CA LYS A 214 -12.29 -10.29 0.83
C LYS A 214 -11.51 -9.04 0.46
N LYS A 215 -12.22 -7.99 0.05
CA LYS A 215 -11.71 -6.63 -0.04
C LYS A 215 -12.23 -5.83 1.15
N VAL A 216 -11.35 -5.20 1.90
CA VAL A 216 -11.65 -4.41 3.10
C VAL A 216 -11.28 -2.95 2.85
N PRO A 217 -12.24 -2.01 2.83
CA PRO A 217 -11.92 -0.59 2.76
C PRO A 217 -11.21 -0.10 4.03
N VAL A 218 -10.19 0.73 3.87
CA VAL A 218 -9.53 1.38 5.02
C VAL A 218 -10.39 2.57 5.46
N ASN A 219 -11.09 2.40 6.56
CA ASN A 219 -12.05 3.34 7.13
C ASN A 219 -11.65 3.86 8.52
N ALA A 220 -10.40 3.67 8.91
CA ALA A 220 -9.86 4.04 10.21
C ALA A 220 -8.58 4.87 10.05
N ASN A 221 -8.31 5.73 11.02
CA ASN A 221 -7.04 6.46 11.11
C ASN A 221 -5.94 5.53 11.64
N TYR A 222 -4.68 5.99 11.49
CA TYR A 222 -3.55 5.29 12.07
C TYR A 222 -3.76 5.02 13.58
N ASN A 223 -3.27 3.86 14.02
CA ASN A 223 -3.44 3.34 15.39
C ASN A 223 -4.89 3.07 15.80
N GLN A 224 -5.80 2.97 14.85
CA GLN A 224 -7.17 2.51 15.06
C GLN A 224 -7.40 1.17 14.35
N MET A 225 -8.49 0.50 14.68
CA MET A 225 -8.86 -0.75 14.02
C MET A 225 -9.68 -0.45 12.76
N VAL A 226 -9.23 -0.98 11.63
CA VAL A 226 -10.05 -1.10 10.42
C VAL A 226 -11.03 -2.23 10.66
N PHE A 227 -12.30 -1.91 10.61
CA PHE A 227 -13.37 -2.86 10.84
C PHE A 227 -14.30 -2.95 9.62
N ASP A 228 -14.59 -4.16 9.18
CA ASP A 228 -15.59 -4.46 8.15
C ASP A 228 -16.46 -5.64 8.57
N SER A 229 -17.77 -5.42 8.58
CA SER A 229 -18.76 -6.46 8.90
C SER A 229 -19.79 -6.64 7.78
N MET A 230 -19.56 -5.97 6.63
CA MET A 230 -20.48 -6.06 5.51
C MET A 230 -20.26 -7.35 4.72
N SER A 231 -21.32 -8.10 4.55
CA SER A 231 -21.37 -9.25 3.64
C SER A 231 -22.66 -9.18 2.81
N SER A 232 -22.58 -9.60 1.58
CA SER A 232 -23.71 -9.71 0.67
C SER A 232 -23.74 -11.11 0.04
N SER A 233 -24.85 -11.48 -0.59
CA SER A 233 -24.94 -12.75 -1.33
C SER A 233 -23.93 -12.86 -2.48
N ASN A 234 -23.37 -11.73 -2.94
CA ASN A 234 -22.34 -11.70 -3.97
C ASN A 234 -20.93 -12.00 -3.42
N ASP A 235 -20.76 -12.03 -2.08
CA ASP A 235 -19.50 -12.36 -1.43
C ASP A 235 -19.31 -13.86 -1.21
N PHE A 236 -20.30 -14.68 -1.60
CA PHE A 236 -20.21 -16.12 -1.50
C PHE A 236 -19.24 -16.69 -2.53
N LEU A 237 -18.26 -17.44 -2.05
CA LEU A 237 -17.24 -18.11 -2.84
C LEU A 237 -17.39 -19.62 -2.75
N ASP A 238 -17.20 -20.31 -3.89
CA ASP A 238 -17.33 -21.78 -3.94
C ASP A 238 -16.15 -22.46 -3.23
N CYS A 239 -16.47 -23.37 -2.32
CA CYS A 239 -15.52 -24.28 -1.69
C CYS A 239 -15.95 -25.74 -1.78
N SER A 240 -16.81 -26.08 -2.75
CA SER A 240 -17.32 -27.43 -2.95
C SER A 240 -16.18 -28.45 -3.11
N LYS A 241 -16.34 -29.61 -2.46
CA LYS A 241 -15.40 -30.74 -2.52
C LYS A 241 -14.00 -30.46 -1.96
N GLN A 242 -13.81 -29.32 -1.29
CA GLN A 242 -12.56 -28.99 -0.62
C GLN A 242 -12.37 -29.82 0.65
N THR A 243 -11.12 -30.12 0.96
CA THR A 243 -10.70 -30.70 2.22
C THR A 243 -9.80 -29.70 2.94
N LEU A 244 -10.27 -29.18 4.05
CA LEU A 244 -9.61 -28.11 4.77
C LEU A 244 -8.98 -28.64 6.07
N ARG A 245 -7.68 -28.44 6.21
CA ARG A 245 -6.92 -28.77 7.43
C ARG A 245 -5.99 -27.61 7.80
N ASN A 246 -5.19 -27.16 6.85
CA ASN A 246 -4.36 -25.98 6.94
C ASN A 246 -4.90 -24.93 5.97
N ILE A 247 -5.05 -23.71 6.43
CA ILE A 247 -5.55 -22.61 5.60
C ILE A 247 -4.53 -21.48 5.66
N GLU A 248 -4.09 -21.05 4.49
CA GLU A 248 -3.11 -19.99 4.31
C GLU A 248 -3.82 -18.69 3.98
N PHE A 249 -3.31 -17.59 4.55
CA PHE A 249 -3.84 -16.25 4.34
C PHE A 249 -2.74 -15.27 4.05
N THR A 250 -3.06 -14.32 3.17
CA THR A 250 -2.20 -13.17 2.88
C THR A 250 -3.02 -11.90 2.96
N ILE A 251 -2.39 -10.84 3.48
CA ILE A 251 -2.98 -9.52 3.65
C ILE A 251 -2.18 -8.54 2.80
N ASP A 252 -2.77 -8.07 1.71
CA ASP A 252 -2.08 -7.31 0.68
C ASP A 252 -2.68 -5.92 0.46
N ASN A 253 -1.87 -5.01 -0.07
CA ASN A 253 -2.34 -3.76 -0.64
C ASN A 253 -2.85 -3.95 -2.08
N VAL A 254 -3.28 -2.88 -2.74
CA VAL A 254 -3.77 -2.89 -4.13
C VAL A 254 -2.74 -3.37 -5.15
N HIS A 255 -1.46 -3.30 -4.83
CA HIS A 255 -0.35 -3.71 -5.69
C HIS A 255 0.08 -5.16 -5.47
N GLY A 256 -0.58 -5.89 -4.57
CA GLY A 256 -0.24 -7.27 -4.22
C GLY A 256 0.97 -7.38 -3.28
N GLN A 257 1.36 -6.28 -2.64
CA GLN A 257 2.45 -6.29 -1.66
C GLN A 257 1.89 -6.57 -0.28
N ARG A 258 2.60 -7.39 0.49
CA ARG A 258 2.26 -7.69 1.89
C ARG A 258 2.24 -6.41 2.72
N LEU A 259 1.16 -6.23 3.49
CA LEU A 259 1.06 -5.14 4.46
C LEU A 259 2.02 -5.39 5.62
N ASN A 260 2.82 -4.37 5.96
CA ASN A 260 3.58 -4.38 7.19
C ASN A 260 2.68 -3.94 8.35
N LEU A 261 2.22 -4.88 9.15
CA LEU A 261 1.37 -4.60 10.31
C LEU A 261 2.15 -4.27 11.58
N HIS A 262 3.49 -4.14 11.50
CA HIS A 262 4.37 -3.84 12.65
C HIS A 262 4.09 -4.73 13.88
N GLY A 263 3.80 -6.01 13.64
CA GLY A 263 3.45 -6.98 14.68
C GLY A 263 1.99 -6.95 15.13
N GLY A 264 1.17 -6.08 14.53
CA GLY A 264 -0.26 -6.06 14.77
C GLY A 264 -0.93 -7.36 14.30
N GLU A 265 -1.94 -7.81 15.03
CA GLU A 265 -2.65 -9.06 14.78
C GLU A 265 -3.94 -8.81 14.02
N VAL A 266 -4.28 -9.71 13.08
CA VAL A 266 -5.47 -9.66 12.25
C VAL A 266 -6.44 -10.72 12.74
N SER A 267 -7.72 -10.39 12.83
CA SER A 267 -8.78 -11.38 13.10
C SER A 267 -9.95 -11.23 12.16
N PHE A 268 -10.57 -12.35 11.80
CA PHE A 268 -11.77 -12.41 10.99
C PHE A 268 -12.52 -13.73 11.16
N SER A 269 -13.77 -13.74 10.71
CA SER A 269 -14.61 -14.93 10.78
C SER A 269 -14.97 -15.46 9.40
N ILE A 270 -14.80 -16.76 9.19
CA ILE A 270 -15.21 -17.46 7.97
C ILE A 270 -16.49 -18.24 8.27
N ILE A 271 -17.50 -18.02 7.45
CA ILE A 271 -18.76 -18.78 7.54
C ILE A 271 -18.85 -19.70 6.33
N PHE A 272 -19.08 -20.98 6.59
CA PHE A 272 -19.35 -21.99 5.57
C PHE A 272 -20.83 -22.33 5.57
N ASP A 273 -21.44 -22.36 4.40
CA ASP A 273 -22.85 -22.63 4.19
C ASP A 273 -23.09 -23.54 2.97
N LEU A 274 -24.30 -24.00 2.79
CA LEU A 274 -24.74 -24.77 1.64
C LEU A 274 -25.71 -23.94 0.81
N LEU A 275 -25.43 -23.78 -0.48
CA LEU A 275 -26.40 -23.23 -1.40
C LEU A 275 -27.55 -24.26 -1.59
N ASN A 276 -28.73 -23.89 -1.18
CA ASN A 276 -29.93 -24.67 -1.48
C ASN A 276 -30.20 -24.60 -2.99
N LYS A 277 -30.30 -25.76 -3.66
CA LYS A 277 -30.63 -25.85 -5.10
C LYS A 277 -32.04 -25.37 -5.46
N ASN A 278 -32.81 -24.84 -4.50
CA ASN A 278 -34.23 -24.50 -4.67
C ASN A 278 -34.52 -23.02 -4.41
N SER A 279 -33.75 -22.09 -5.05
CA SER A 279 -34.14 -20.68 -5.13
C SER A 279 -34.00 -20.19 -6.56
#